data_57786bb1f7c904b1aeb0a2dfe387a3f7
#
_entry.id   57786bb1f7c904b1aeb0a2dfe387a3f7
#
_cell.length_a   1.000
_cell.length_b   1.000
_cell.length_c   1.000
_cell.angle_alpha   90.00
_cell.angle_beta   90.00
_cell.angle_gamma   90.00
#
_symmetry.space_group_name_H-M   'P 1'
#
loop_
_entity.id
_entity.type
_entity.pdbx_description
1 polymer ?
#
loop_
_entity_poly.entity_id
_entity_poly.type
_entity_poly.pdbx_seq_one_letter_code
_entity_poly.pdbx_strand_id
1 'polypeptide(L)'
;MSTVLVLGGTGSIGRLVVARLGELGDQPRVLTRNPDRARRSLPHGVAGHISDAASLAAALDGVEALVMTHGAPYGSGNYADVDYGAVPALLDALAGRQVRVALMTSIGVTGTGGSSRDLLTWKRRGERLLRASGLRYTIVRPGWFDAGSGTEQHVDLRQGDQTEYGPVRRIHVVETLVQALRTPAAVGRTVEVFSTDGPPVTDWDATFTATDADQPGALDGIHDPTDLPLEAEPERARADLQRHTH
;
A
#
# COMPACT_ATOMS: atom_id res chain seq x y z
N MET A 1 4.83 20.42 6.35
CA MET A 1 3.49 20.04 6.88
C MET A 1 2.64 19.71 5.68
N SER A 2 2.51 18.43 5.38
CA SER A 2 1.82 17.95 4.17
C SER A 2 0.45 17.37 4.52
N THR A 3 -0.54 17.54 3.63
CA THR A 3 -1.82 16.84 3.78
C THR A 3 -1.70 15.44 3.19
N VAL A 4 -1.86 14.42 4.03
CA VAL A 4 -1.74 13.01 3.65
C VAL A 4 -3.08 12.31 3.76
N LEU A 5 -3.61 11.79 2.64
CA LEU A 5 -4.83 10.98 2.64
C LEU A 5 -4.51 9.55 3.07
N VAL A 6 -5.27 9.01 4.01
CA VAL A 6 -5.13 7.62 4.48
C VAL A 6 -6.41 6.85 4.11
N LEU A 7 -6.29 5.96 3.12
CA LEU A 7 -7.33 5.00 2.78
C LEU A 7 -7.17 3.77 3.68
N GLY A 8 -8.25 3.37 4.34
CA GLY A 8 -8.19 2.34 5.39
C GLY A 8 -7.76 2.87 6.77
N GLY A 9 -7.78 4.20 6.99
CA GLY A 9 -7.37 4.86 8.23
C GLY A 9 -8.13 4.42 9.50
N THR A 10 -9.24 3.71 9.37
CA THR A 10 -9.99 3.12 10.51
C THR A 10 -9.55 1.69 10.87
N GLY A 11 -8.70 1.08 10.04
CA GLY A 11 -8.14 -0.26 10.25
C GLY A 11 -7.01 -0.32 11.28
N SER A 12 -6.51 -1.51 11.56
CA SER A 12 -5.47 -1.73 12.59
C SER A 12 -4.14 -1.03 12.26
N ILE A 13 -3.70 -1.06 11.01
CA ILE A 13 -2.50 -0.34 10.56
C ILE A 13 -2.82 1.13 10.29
N GLY A 14 -3.93 1.41 9.59
CA GLY A 14 -4.26 2.78 9.20
C GLY A 14 -4.39 3.75 10.38
N ARG A 15 -4.94 3.32 11.52
CA ARG A 15 -4.99 4.16 12.73
C ARG A 15 -3.61 4.52 13.26
N LEU A 16 -2.67 3.59 13.22
CA LEU A 16 -1.28 3.82 13.63
C LEU A 16 -0.57 4.76 12.64
N VAL A 17 -0.83 4.60 11.33
CA VAL A 17 -0.32 5.54 10.30
C VAL A 17 -0.84 6.96 10.55
N VAL A 18 -2.14 7.12 10.83
CA VAL A 18 -2.74 8.44 11.14
C VAL A 18 -2.07 9.08 12.36
N ALA A 19 -1.89 8.30 13.44
CA ALA A 19 -1.21 8.79 14.64
C ALA A 19 0.23 9.22 14.34
N ARG A 20 0.98 8.36 13.63
CA ARG A 20 2.38 8.61 13.30
C ARG A 20 2.58 9.83 12.40
N LEU A 21 1.73 10.03 11.39
CA LEU A 21 1.76 11.23 10.56
C LEU A 21 1.54 12.50 11.40
N GLY A 22 0.58 12.47 12.33
CA GLY A 22 0.33 13.58 13.25
C GLY A 22 1.53 13.90 14.15
N GLU A 23 2.20 12.88 14.71
CA GLU A 23 3.44 13.05 15.51
C GLU A 23 4.57 13.71 14.69
N LEU A 24 4.62 13.45 13.39
CA LEU A 24 5.61 14.05 12.48
C LEU A 24 5.21 15.42 11.93
N GLY A 25 4.06 15.97 12.41
CA GLY A 25 3.57 17.29 12.04
C GLY A 25 2.83 17.36 10.69
N ASP A 26 2.48 16.22 10.09
CA ASP A 26 1.61 16.18 8.91
C ASP A 26 0.13 16.27 9.29
N GLN A 27 -0.72 16.54 8.30
CA GLN A 27 -2.18 16.59 8.45
C GLN A 27 -2.81 15.33 7.83
N PRO A 28 -3.04 14.26 8.61
CA PRO A 28 -3.70 13.08 8.09
C PRO A 28 -5.18 13.35 7.85
N ARG A 29 -5.65 13.00 6.64
CA ARG A 29 -7.06 12.98 6.24
C ARG A 29 -7.50 11.55 6.04
N VAL A 30 -8.67 11.15 6.54
CA VAL A 30 -9.16 9.77 6.45
C VAL A 30 -10.45 9.71 5.64
N LEU A 31 -10.45 8.95 4.55
CA LEU A 31 -11.69 8.59 3.85
C LEU A 31 -12.38 7.45 4.58
N THR A 32 -13.64 7.63 4.95
CA THR A 32 -14.41 6.65 5.73
C THR A 32 -15.88 6.64 5.36
N ARG A 33 -16.49 5.46 5.38
CA ARG A 33 -17.93 5.28 5.20
C ARG A 33 -18.78 5.83 6.37
N ASN A 34 -18.14 6.01 7.53
CA ASN A 34 -18.81 6.49 8.74
C ASN A 34 -17.95 7.57 9.43
N PRO A 35 -18.04 8.84 8.98
CA PRO A 35 -17.23 9.93 9.51
C PRO A 35 -17.56 10.24 10.98
N ASP A 36 -18.81 10.11 11.41
CA ASP A 36 -19.20 10.41 12.78
C ASP A 36 -18.60 9.45 13.81
N ARG A 37 -18.49 8.15 13.41
CA ARG A 37 -17.76 7.17 14.22
C ARG A 37 -16.26 7.45 14.22
N ALA A 38 -15.71 7.86 13.07
CA ALA A 38 -14.29 8.14 12.93
C ALA A 38 -13.87 9.40 13.73
N ARG A 39 -14.69 10.44 13.80
CA ARG A 39 -14.40 11.69 14.50
C ARG A 39 -14.05 11.52 15.99
N ARG A 40 -14.49 10.43 16.60
CA ARG A 40 -14.19 10.15 18.02
C ARG A 40 -12.71 9.77 18.24
N SER A 41 -12.03 9.30 17.23
CA SER A 41 -10.65 8.76 17.30
C SER A 41 -9.73 9.27 16.20
N LEU A 42 -10.26 9.92 15.16
CA LEU A 42 -9.49 10.37 14.00
C LEU A 42 -9.90 11.80 13.64
N PRO A 43 -8.97 12.76 13.66
CA PRO A 43 -9.21 14.10 13.14
C PRO A 43 -9.44 14.04 11.62
N HIS A 44 -10.27 14.93 11.07
CA HIS A 44 -10.45 15.16 9.65
C HIS A 44 -10.94 13.93 8.82
N GLY A 45 -11.98 13.23 9.30
CA GLY A 45 -12.69 12.22 8.51
C GLY A 45 -13.53 12.87 7.41
N VAL A 46 -13.34 12.38 6.16
CA VAL A 46 -14.16 12.73 4.99
C VAL A 46 -15.08 11.55 4.67
N ALA A 47 -16.37 11.82 4.48
CA ALA A 47 -17.32 10.77 4.11
C ALA A 47 -17.09 10.30 2.66
N GLY A 48 -17.10 8.99 2.44
CA GLY A 48 -17.00 8.43 1.10
C GLY A 48 -16.67 6.96 1.07
N HIS A 49 -16.65 6.41 -0.12
CA HIS A 49 -16.31 5.02 -0.38
C HIS A 49 -15.00 4.92 -1.17
N ILE A 50 -14.16 3.97 -0.81
CA ILE A 50 -12.80 3.80 -1.34
C ILE A 50 -12.78 3.41 -2.84
N SER A 51 -13.83 2.78 -3.35
CA SER A 51 -13.98 2.42 -4.77
C SER A 51 -14.89 3.40 -5.53
N ASP A 52 -15.18 4.58 -4.97
CA ASP A 52 -15.95 5.63 -5.62
C ASP A 52 -15.06 6.83 -5.96
N ALA A 53 -14.82 7.04 -7.26
CA ALA A 53 -13.95 8.09 -7.75
C ALA A 53 -14.40 9.50 -7.34
N ALA A 54 -15.71 9.75 -7.23
CA ALA A 54 -16.22 11.06 -6.80
C ALA A 54 -15.90 11.34 -5.33
N SER A 55 -16.09 10.35 -4.45
CA SER A 55 -15.69 10.43 -3.04
C SER A 55 -14.18 10.64 -2.89
N LEU A 56 -13.40 9.93 -3.70
CA LEU A 56 -11.94 10.07 -3.70
C LEU A 56 -11.51 11.44 -4.21
N ALA A 57 -12.10 11.95 -5.28
CA ALA A 57 -11.77 13.29 -5.80
C ALA A 57 -11.99 14.38 -4.74
N ALA A 58 -13.11 14.33 -4.00
CA ALA A 58 -13.38 15.25 -2.90
C ALA A 58 -12.36 15.10 -1.74
N ALA A 59 -11.95 13.85 -1.42
CA ALA A 59 -10.98 13.60 -0.37
C ALA A 59 -9.56 14.01 -0.75
N LEU A 60 -9.23 14.05 -2.05
CA LEU A 60 -7.92 14.37 -2.59
C LEU A 60 -7.63 15.88 -2.71
N ASP A 61 -8.59 16.75 -2.44
CA ASP A 61 -8.37 18.20 -2.53
C ASP A 61 -7.24 18.64 -1.59
N GLY A 62 -6.20 19.30 -2.13
CA GLY A 62 -5.00 19.72 -1.41
C GLY A 62 -4.12 18.59 -0.85
N VAL A 63 -4.34 17.33 -1.26
CA VAL A 63 -3.53 16.18 -0.83
C VAL A 63 -2.24 16.12 -1.64
N GLU A 64 -1.11 15.96 -0.94
CA GLU A 64 0.24 15.85 -1.53
C GLU A 64 0.75 14.41 -1.57
N ALA A 65 0.30 13.58 -0.61
CA ALA A 65 0.69 12.19 -0.50
C ALA A 65 -0.46 11.32 0.00
N LEU A 66 -0.34 10.00 -0.20
CA LEU A 66 -1.40 9.05 0.09
C LEU A 66 -0.84 7.75 0.64
N VAL A 67 -1.46 7.23 1.71
CA VAL A 67 -1.21 5.88 2.23
C VAL A 67 -2.46 5.03 2.04
N MET A 68 -2.29 3.87 1.43
CA MET A 68 -3.36 2.89 1.22
C MET A 68 -3.11 1.67 2.10
N THR A 69 -3.92 1.51 3.16
CA THR A 69 -3.88 0.36 4.10
C THR A 69 -5.20 -0.39 4.12
N HIS A 70 -6.01 -0.19 3.10
CA HIS A 70 -7.31 -0.83 2.97
C HIS A 70 -7.18 -2.33 2.66
N GLY A 71 -8.24 -3.05 2.96
CA GLY A 71 -8.39 -4.46 2.62
C GLY A 71 -9.77 -4.95 3.03
N ALA A 72 -10.30 -5.90 2.28
CA ALA A 72 -11.52 -6.60 2.63
C ALA A 72 -11.27 -7.56 3.80
N PRO A 73 -12.27 -7.83 4.66
CA PRO A 73 -12.16 -8.86 5.67
C PRO A 73 -11.84 -10.22 5.04
N TYR A 74 -10.97 -10.98 5.68
CA TYR A 74 -10.66 -12.34 5.25
C TYR A 74 -11.94 -13.19 5.16
N GLY A 75 -12.09 -13.95 4.09
CA GLY A 75 -13.28 -14.77 3.83
C GLY A 75 -14.52 -14.02 3.32
N SER A 76 -14.45 -12.70 3.13
CA SER A 76 -15.59 -11.90 2.63
C SER A 76 -15.90 -12.11 1.14
N GLY A 77 -14.94 -12.59 0.35
CA GLY A 77 -15.05 -12.72 -1.11
C GLY A 77 -15.08 -11.39 -1.88
N ASN A 78 -14.95 -10.24 -1.20
CA ASN A 78 -15.13 -8.90 -1.79
C ASN A 78 -13.78 -8.26 -2.21
N TYR A 79 -12.81 -9.10 -2.57
CA TYR A 79 -11.44 -8.67 -2.82
C TYR A 79 -11.27 -7.87 -4.10
N ALA A 80 -12.01 -8.26 -5.16
CA ALA A 80 -11.99 -7.54 -6.43
C ALA A 80 -12.46 -6.08 -6.30
N ASP A 81 -13.42 -5.82 -5.41
CA ASP A 81 -13.99 -4.47 -5.25
C ASP A 81 -13.23 -3.64 -4.22
N VAL A 82 -12.72 -4.26 -3.16
CA VAL A 82 -12.05 -3.55 -2.08
C VAL A 82 -10.54 -3.51 -2.29
N ASP A 83 -9.89 -4.69 -2.41
CA ASP A 83 -8.41 -4.75 -2.47
C ASP A 83 -7.87 -4.25 -3.83
N TYR A 84 -8.58 -4.54 -4.92
CA TYR A 84 -8.24 -4.05 -6.24
C TYR A 84 -8.94 -2.73 -6.59
N GLY A 85 -10.27 -2.66 -6.43
CA GLY A 85 -11.12 -1.57 -6.95
C GLY A 85 -10.76 -0.17 -6.43
N ALA A 86 -10.07 -0.08 -5.29
CA ALA A 86 -9.57 1.18 -4.77
C ALA A 86 -8.47 1.82 -5.65
N VAL A 87 -7.68 1.02 -6.35
CA VAL A 87 -6.57 1.54 -7.18
C VAL A 87 -7.10 2.21 -8.45
N PRO A 88 -7.90 1.58 -9.33
CA PRO A 88 -8.45 2.27 -10.49
C PRO A 88 -9.32 3.47 -10.10
N ALA A 89 -10.12 3.38 -9.02
CA ALA A 89 -10.90 4.53 -8.56
C ALA A 89 -10.02 5.71 -8.11
N LEU A 90 -8.88 5.44 -7.48
CA LEU A 90 -7.88 6.47 -7.15
C LEU A 90 -7.32 7.11 -8.42
N LEU A 91 -6.94 6.31 -9.42
CA LEU A 91 -6.34 6.81 -10.67
C LEU A 91 -7.35 7.66 -11.44
N ASP A 92 -8.61 7.24 -11.53
CA ASP A 92 -9.71 8.02 -12.10
C ASP A 92 -9.89 9.36 -11.35
N ALA A 93 -9.87 9.35 -10.02
CA ALA A 93 -10.03 10.54 -9.19
C ALA A 93 -8.84 11.50 -9.29
N LEU A 94 -7.64 10.99 -9.50
CA LEU A 94 -6.44 11.82 -9.71
C LEU A 94 -6.43 12.51 -11.07
N ALA A 95 -7.05 11.91 -12.09
CA ALA A 95 -7.12 12.47 -13.46
C ALA A 95 -5.75 12.94 -13.98
N GLY A 96 -4.71 12.15 -13.80
CA GLY A 96 -3.33 12.47 -14.21
C GLY A 96 -2.53 13.30 -13.21
N ARG A 97 -3.13 13.77 -12.10
CA ARG A 97 -2.41 14.51 -11.06
C ARG A 97 -1.40 13.60 -10.34
N GLN A 98 -0.18 14.09 -10.20
CA GLN A 98 0.88 13.38 -9.51
C GLN A 98 0.78 13.55 -7.98
N VAL A 99 0.80 12.42 -7.27
CA VAL A 99 0.91 12.35 -5.81
C VAL A 99 1.90 11.25 -5.43
N ARG A 100 2.45 11.31 -4.23
CA ARG A 100 3.25 10.22 -3.67
C ARG A 100 2.33 9.17 -3.06
N VAL A 101 2.50 7.91 -3.40
CA VAL A 101 1.65 6.80 -2.94
C VAL A 101 2.46 5.74 -2.21
N ALA A 102 2.07 5.37 -0.99
CA ALA A 102 2.52 4.17 -0.30
C ALA A 102 1.35 3.17 -0.21
N LEU A 103 1.45 2.06 -0.93
CA LEU A 103 0.42 1.01 -0.95
C LEU A 103 0.86 -0.18 -0.09
N MET A 104 0.05 -0.55 0.89
CA MET A 104 0.22 -1.78 1.66
C MET A 104 -0.56 -2.92 1.02
N THR A 105 0.13 -4.02 0.73
CA THR A 105 -0.50 -5.25 0.25
C THR A 105 -0.20 -6.42 1.20
N SER A 106 0.56 -7.41 0.80
CA SER A 106 0.95 -8.57 1.61
C SER A 106 2.11 -9.32 0.95
N ILE A 107 2.93 -10.03 1.71
CA ILE A 107 3.76 -11.12 1.17
C ILE A 107 2.86 -12.21 0.57
N GLY A 108 3.40 -12.99 -0.36
CA GLY A 108 2.71 -14.10 -1.01
C GLY A 108 1.77 -13.71 -2.15
N VAL A 109 1.76 -12.44 -2.60
CA VAL A 109 0.89 -11.99 -3.72
C VAL A 109 1.22 -12.68 -5.04
N THR A 110 2.46 -13.18 -5.21
CA THR A 110 2.89 -13.96 -6.37
C THR A 110 2.69 -15.46 -6.18
N GLY A 111 2.29 -15.90 -4.98
CA GLY A 111 2.05 -17.31 -4.69
C GLY A 111 0.89 -17.90 -5.50
N THR A 112 1.02 -19.19 -5.86
CA THR A 112 0.08 -19.89 -6.74
C THR A 112 -0.95 -20.77 -6.02
N GLY A 113 -0.89 -20.87 -4.70
CA GLY A 113 -1.71 -21.80 -3.91
C GLY A 113 -2.33 -21.23 -2.64
N GLY A 114 -3.13 -22.05 -1.95
CA GLY A 114 -3.70 -21.77 -0.63
C GLY A 114 -5.07 -21.08 -0.64
N SER A 115 -5.71 -21.04 0.53
CA SER A 115 -7.06 -20.50 0.76
C SER A 115 -7.13 -18.97 0.57
N SER A 116 -6.01 -18.28 0.60
CA SER A 116 -5.91 -16.82 0.42
C SER A 116 -5.64 -16.40 -1.02
N ARG A 117 -5.55 -17.36 -1.98
CA ARG A 117 -5.13 -17.07 -3.35
C ARG A 117 -5.94 -15.96 -4.02
N ASP A 118 -7.26 -15.99 -3.88
CA ASP A 118 -8.13 -14.98 -4.52
C ASP A 118 -7.81 -13.57 -3.99
N LEU A 119 -7.72 -13.40 -2.67
CA LEU A 119 -7.30 -12.16 -2.03
C LEU A 119 -5.94 -11.68 -2.55
N LEU A 120 -4.93 -12.55 -2.51
CA LEU A 120 -3.55 -12.21 -2.87
C LEU A 120 -3.43 -11.87 -4.36
N THR A 121 -4.13 -12.59 -5.23
CA THR A 121 -4.16 -12.30 -6.67
C THR A 121 -4.79 -10.92 -6.95
N TRP A 122 -5.86 -10.54 -6.26
CA TRP A 122 -6.43 -9.20 -6.43
C TRP A 122 -5.52 -8.09 -5.90
N LYS A 123 -4.78 -8.34 -4.82
CA LYS A 123 -3.73 -7.42 -4.36
C LYS A 123 -2.62 -7.26 -5.41
N ARG A 124 -2.11 -8.37 -6.00
CA ARG A 124 -1.11 -8.32 -7.08
C ARG A 124 -1.59 -7.48 -8.26
N ARG A 125 -2.85 -7.62 -8.67
CA ARG A 125 -3.45 -6.80 -9.74
C ARG A 125 -3.45 -5.32 -9.39
N GLY A 126 -3.78 -4.97 -8.16
CA GLY A 126 -3.69 -3.59 -7.67
C GLY A 126 -2.26 -3.04 -7.73
N GLU A 127 -1.27 -3.84 -7.35
CA GLU A 127 0.14 -3.47 -7.48
C GLU A 127 0.54 -3.23 -8.94
N ARG A 128 0.17 -4.15 -9.84
CA ARG A 128 0.47 -4.06 -11.29
C ARG A 128 -0.11 -2.78 -11.89
N LEU A 129 -1.35 -2.45 -11.55
CA LEU A 129 -2.00 -1.24 -12.03
C LEU A 129 -1.33 0.03 -11.48
N LEU A 130 -0.95 0.03 -10.19
CA LEU A 130 -0.24 1.16 -9.60
C LEU A 130 1.15 1.36 -10.24
N ARG A 131 1.90 0.28 -10.54
CA ARG A 131 3.18 0.38 -11.27
C ARG A 131 3.00 0.96 -12.67
N ALA A 132 2.00 0.48 -13.40
CA ALA A 132 1.71 0.94 -14.77
C ALA A 132 1.25 2.40 -14.84
N SER A 133 0.74 2.97 -13.76
CA SER A 133 0.13 4.31 -13.72
C SER A 133 1.11 5.48 -13.84
N GLY A 134 2.41 5.24 -13.73
CA GLY A 134 3.42 6.29 -13.73
C GLY A 134 3.43 7.19 -12.47
N LEU A 135 2.64 6.87 -11.44
CA LEU A 135 2.70 7.57 -10.16
C LEU A 135 4.00 7.29 -9.42
N ARG A 136 4.39 8.20 -8.54
CA ARG A 136 5.52 8.00 -7.63
C ARG A 136 5.09 7.10 -6.48
N TYR A 137 5.22 5.80 -6.63
CA TYR A 137 4.77 4.81 -5.67
C TYR A 137 5.89 4.17 -4.84
N THR A 138 5.48 3.56 -3.73
CA THR A 138 6.20 2.49 -3.02
C THR A 138 5.16 1.43 -2.62
N ILE A 139 5.42 0.17 -2.92
CA ILE A 139 4.58 -0.95 -2.53
C ILE A 139 5.24 -1.65 -1.35
N VAL A 140 4.49 -1.85 -0.27
CA VAL A 140 4.93 -2.45 0.97
C VAL A 140 4.14 -3.73 1.21
N ARG A 141 4.83 -4.86 1.26
CA ARG A 141 4.28 -6.20 1.48
C ARG A 141 4.64 -6.68 2.90
N PRO A 142 3.79 -6.51 3.90
CA PRO A 142 4.09 -6.98 5.25
C PRO A 142 4.12 -8.50 5.34
N GLY A 143 4.99 -9.01 6.22
CA GLY A 143 4.95 -10.36 6.73
C GLY A 143 3.77 -10.60 7.68
N TRP A 144 3.83 -11.66 8.51
CA TRP A 144 2.78 -12.01 9.46
C TRP A 144 2.76 -11.06 10.65
N PHE A 145 1.63 -10.35 10.85
CA PHE A 145 1.50 -9.39 11.94
C PHE A 145 1.63 -10.06 13.30
N ASP A 146 2.51 -9.50 14.14
CA ASP A 146 2.72 -9.86 15.54
C ASP A 146 2.99 -11.36 15.77
N ALA A 147 3.57 -12.05 14.77
CA ALA A 147 3.89 -13.47 14.87
C ALA A 147 5.25 -13.74 15.54
N GLY A 148 6.07 -12.70 15.77
CA GLY A 148 7.37 -12.79 16.42
C GLY A 148 7.30 -12.68 17.95
N SER A 149 8.48 -12.51 18.58
CA SER A 149 8.62 -12.32 20.02
C SER A 149 8.07 -10.96 20.51
N GLY A 150 7.95 -9.98 19.61
CA GLY A 150 7.57 -8.60 19.91
C GLY A 150 8.75 -7.73 20.38
N THR A 151 9.95 -8.29 20.46
CA THR A 151 11.18 -7.59 20.90
C THR A 151 12.05 -7.13 19.74
N GLU A 152 11.79 -7.59 18.52
CA GLU A 152 12.52 -7.23 17.32
C GLU A 152 12.47 -5.71 17.12
N GLN A 153 13.63 -5.09 16.90
CA GLN A 153 13.73 -3.63 16.73
C GLN A 153 14.12 -3.23 15.31
N HIS A 154 14.69 -4.15 14.52
CA HIS A 154 15.16 -3.87 13.18
C HIS A 154 14.08 -4.13 12.15
N VAL A 155 14.02 -3.24 11.14
CA VAL A 155 13.21 -3.44 9.93
C VAL A 155 14.11 -4.04 8.86
N ASP A 156 13.76 -5.23 8.39
CA ASP A 156 14.44 -5.93 7.29
C ASP A 156 13.56 -5.82 6.03
N LEU A 157 14.10 -5.20 4.97
CA LEU A 157 13.44 -5.05 3.68
C LEU A 157 13.98 -6.10 2.70
N ARG A 158 13.07 -6.88 2.13
CA ARG A 158 13.37 -7.91 1.13
C ARG A 158 12.57 -7.68 -0.14
N GLN A 159 12.85 -8.47 -1.19
CA GLN A 159 12.21 -8.34 -2.49
C GLN A 159 12.07 -9.70 -3.17
N GLY A 160 11.13 -9.81 -4.15
CA GLY A 160 10.96 -10.99 -5.00
C GLY A 160 9.84 -11.92 -4.57
N ASP A 161 9.21 -11.68 -3.41
CA ASP A 161 8.10 -12.49 -2.86
C ASP A 161 8.39 -14.01 -2.79
N GLN A 162 9.70 -14.34 -2.67
CA GLN A 162 10.24 -15.71 -2.58
C GLN A 162 10.77 -16.02 -1.17
N THR A 163 10.64 -15.08 -0.24
CA THR A 163 11.18 -15.22 1.10
C THR A 163 10.28 -16.10 1.97
N GLU A 164 10.90 -16.80 2.93
CA GLU A 164 10.14 -17.52 3.95
C GLU A 164 9.24 -16.55 4.71
N TYR A 165 8.04 -17.03 5.05
CA TYR A 165 7.10 -16.24 5.84
C TYR A 165 7.71 -15.93 7.21
N GLY A 166 7.80 -14.64 7.52
CA GLY A 166 8.39 -14.15 8.77
C GLY A 166 7.47 -13.16 9.49
N PRO A 167 7.75 -12.88 10.77
CA PRO A 167 6.98 -11.96 11.58
C PRO A 167 7.24 -10.50 11.18
N VAL A 168 6.23 -9.65 11.38
CA VAL A 168 6.40 -8.21 11.34
C VAL A 168 5.59 -7.54 12.44
N ARG A 169 6.22 -6.62 13.16
CA ARG A 169 5.54 -5.74 14.12
C ARG A 169 4.78 -4.65 13.35
N ARG A 170 3.55 -4.36 13.77
CA ARG A 170 2.72 -3.33 13.12
C ARG A 170 3.41 -1.98 13.06
N ILE A 171 4.19 -1.63 14.10
CA ILE A 171 4.93 -0.36 14.10
C ILE A 171 5.98 -0.29 12.98
N HIS A 172 6.64 -1.39 12.63
CA HIS A 172 7.61 -1.43 11.56
C HIS A 172 6.94 -1.25 10.18
N VAL A 173 5.75 -1.83 9.99
CA VAL A 173 4.94 -1.57 8.78
C VAL A 173 4.54 -0.09 8.69
N VAL A 174 4.11 0.49 9.81
CA VAL A 174 3.74 1.91 9.87
C VAL A 174 4.92 2.81 9.54
N GLU A 175 6.09 2.57 10.16
CA GLU A 175 7.30 3.35 9.87
C GLU A 175 7.69 3.21 8.39
N THR A 176 7.71 1.99 7.84
CA THR A 176 8.05 1.78 6.42
C THR A 176 7.10 2.55 5.50
N LEU A 177 5.78 2.50 5.72
CA LEU A 177 4.79 3.23 4.93
C LEU A 177 4.96 4.75 5.03
N VAL A 178 5.20 5.27 6.22
CA VAL A 178 5.37 6.71 6.45
C VAL A 178 6.70 7.19 5.86
N GLN A 179 7.78 6.47 6.09
CA GLN A 179 9.08 6.80 5.53
C GLN A 179 9.13 6.64 4.01
N ALA A 180 8.36 5.71 3.44
CA ALA A 180 8.18 5.60 2.01
C ALA A 180 7.65 6.88 1.36
N LEU A 181 6.83 7.67 2.05
CA LEU A 181 6.38 8.98 1.54
C LEU A 181 7.45 10.07 1.64
N ARG A 182 8.40 9.95 2.57
CA ARG A 182 9.36 11.00 2.92
C ARG A 182 10.73 10.79 2.28
N THR A 183 11.06 9.55 1.91
CA THR A 183 12.38 9.16 1.41
C THR A 183 12.37 9.08 -0.12
N PRO A 184 13.17 9.91 -0.82
CA PRO A 184 13.25 9.85 -2.29
C PRO A 184 13.68 8.49 -2.83
N ALA A 185 14.61 7.81 -2.16
CA ALA A 185 15.09 6.49 -2.54
C ALA A 185 14.00 5.40 -2.53
N ALA A 186 12.87 5.61 -1.83
CA ALA A 186 11.77 4.65 -1.80
C ALA A 186 10.88 4.66 -3.06
N VAL A 187 11.03 5.66 -3.97
CA VAL A 187 10.21 5.76 -5.19
C VAL A 187 10.47 4.59 -6.13
N GLY A 188 9.38 4.02 -6.69
CA GLY A 188 9.46 2.94 -7.66
C GLY A 188 10.01 1.65 -7.06
N ARG A 189 9.69 1.35 -5.79
CA ARG A 189 10.16 0.13 -5.12
C ARG A 189 8.98 -0.70 -4.62
N THR A 190 9.16 -2.02 -4.75
CA THR A 190 8.31 -3.02 -4.10
C THR A 190 9.16 -3.74 -3.07
N VAL A 191 8.77 -3.66 -1.80
CA VAL A 191 9.53 -4.23 -0.68
C VAL A 191 8.65 -5.07 0.24
N GLU A 192 9.18 -6.19 0.68
CA GLU A 192 8.64 -7.01 1.77
C GLU A 192 9.20 -6.52 3.09
N VAL A 193 8.39 -6.48 4.13
CA VAL A 193 8.78 -5.94 5.44
C VAL A 193 8.70 -7.01 6.50
N PHE A 194 9.82 -7.23 7.18
CA PHE A 194 9.95 -8.14 8.31
C PHE A 194 10.53 -7.42 9.52
N SER A 195 10.33 -8.01 10.69
CA SER A 195 10.96 -7.60 11.94
C SER A 195 12.02 -8.60 12.34
N THR A 196 13.23 -8.13 12.57
CA THR A 196 14.36 -8.97 12.96
C THR A 196 15.08 -8.40 14.18
N ASP A 197 15.97 -9.17 14.76
CA ASP A 197 16.86 -8.68 15.80
C ASP A 197 17.88 -7.70 15.20
N GLY A 198 18.22 -6.69 15.99
CA GLY A 198 19.17 -5.66 15.58
C GLY A 198 18.73 -4.26 16.03
N PRO A 199 19.55 -3.25 15.81
CA PRO A 199 19.21 -1.87 16.16
C PRO A 199 18.08 -1.33 15.29
N PRO A 200 17.27 -0.39 15.79
CA PRO A 200 16.27 0.30 14.98
C PRO A 200 16.88 0.98 13.75
N VAL A 201 16.15 1.01 12.65
CA VAL A 201 16.55 1.77 11.47
C VAL A 201 16.54 3.27 11.78
N THR A 202 17.67 3.93 11.56
CA THR A 202 17.86 5.38 11.74
C THR A 202 18.07 6.12 10.42
N ASP A 203 18.54 5.42 9.38
CA ASP A 203 18.76 5.95 8.03
C ASP A 203 17.86 5.21 7.02
N TRP A 204 16.70 5.79 6.76
CA TRP A 204 15.74 5.23 5.80
C TRP A 204 16.16 5.42 4.35
N ASP A 205 16.97 6.44 4.04
CA ASP A 205 17.48 6.63 2.68
C ASP A 205 18.45 5.51 2.31
N ALA A 206 19.40 5.21 3.20
CA ALA A 206 20.30 4.07 3.04
C ALA A 206 19.53 2.74 3.00
N THR A 207 18.51 2.56 3.85
CA THR A 207 17.70 1.33 3.92
C THR A 207 16.95 1.08 2.60
N PHE A 208 16.31 2.10 2.02
CA PHE A 208 15.66 1.95 0.72
C PHE A 208 16.68 1.84 -0.43
N THR A 209 17.79 2.56 -0.37
CA THR A 209 18.84 2.47 -1.40
C THR A 209 19.46 1.07 -1.49
N ALA A 210 19.48 0.31 -0.40
CA ALA A 210 19.94 -1.07 -0.39
C ALA A 210 19.02 -2.05 -1.13
N THR A 211 17.81 -1.63 -1.52
CA THR A 211 16.88 -2.41 -2.35
C THR A 211 16.93 -1.96 -3.81
N ASP A 212 16.51 -2.80 -4.74
CA ASP A 212 16.46 -2.48 -6.16
C ASP A 212 15.15 -1.75 -6.53
N ALA A 213 15.21 -0.86 -7.51
CA ALA A 213 14.03 -0.21 -8.06
C ALA A 213 13.33 -1.15 -9.05
N ASP A 214 11.99 -1.10 -9.08
CA ASP A 214 11.20 -1.78 -10.09
C ASP A 214 11.57 -1.26 -11.49
N GLN A 215 11.60 -2.14 -12.48
CA GLN A 215 11.92 -1.74 -13.85
C GLN A 215 10.83 -0.82 -14.42
N PRO A 216 11.17 0.29 -15.06
CA PRO A 216 10.19 1.15 -15.70
C PRO A 216 9.32 0.38 -16.70
N GLY A 217 8.00 0.49 -16.56
CA GLY A 217 7.02 -0.21 -17.41
C GLY A 217 6.78 -1.69 -17.06
N ALA A 218 7.50 -2.26 -16.09
CA ALA A 218 7.20 -3.62 -15.61
C ALA A 218 5.86 -3.64 -14.84
N LEU A 219 5.12 -4.72 -15.01
CA LEU A 219 3.89 -4.95 -14.25
C LEU A 219 4.18 -5.59 -12.89
N ASP A 220 5.17 -6.44 -12.79
CA ASP A 220 5.57 -7.12 -11.55
C ASP A 220 6.75 -6.39 -10.89
N GLY A 221 6.91 -6.56 -9.58
CA GLY A 221 8.03 -5.98 -8.83
C GLY A 221 9.36 -6.59 -9.25
N ILE A 222 10.44 -5.86 -8.98
CA ILE A 222 11.79 -6.37 -9.21
C ILE A 222 11.98 -7.71 -8.48
N HIS A 223 12.56 -8.67 -9.15
CA HIS A 223 12.76 -10.05 -8.67
C HIS A 223 11.47 -10.89 -8.48
N ASP A 224 10.28 -10.33 -8.70
CA ASP A 224 9.03 -11.11 -8.67
C ASP A 224 8.99 -12.13 -9.83
N PRO A 225 8.34 -13.30 -9.66
CA PRO A 225 8.03 -14.19 -10.77
C PRO A 225 7.18 -13.49 -11.83
N THR A 226 7.52 -13.70 -13.10
CA THR A 226 6.77 -13.19 -14.27
C THR A 226 5.78 -14.24 -14.79
N ASP A 227 5.04 -14.88 -13.89
CA ASP A 227 4.20 -16.06 -14.13
C ASP A 227 2.71 -15.74 -14.38
N LEU A 228 2.34 -14.45 -14.39
CA LEU A 228 0.98 -13.99 -14.67
C LEU A 228 0.95 -13.16 -15.97
N PRO A 229 0.84 -13.81 -17.14
CA PRO A 229 0.79 -13.10 -18.41
C PRO A 229 -0.48 -12.25 -18.53
N LEU A 230 -0.40 -11.15 -19.31
CA LEU A 230 -1.50 -10.18 -19.42
C LEU A 230 -2.79 -10.84 -19.95
N GLU A 231 -2.66 -11.85 -20.81
CA GLU A 231 -3.77 -12.59 -21.39
C GLU A 231 -4.55 -13.41 -20.36
N ALA A 232 -3.91 -13.78 -19.24
CA ALA A 232 -4.54 -14.50 -18.13
C ALA A 232 -5.28 -13.58 -17.16
N GLU A 233 -5.12 -12.26 -17.30
CA GLU A 233 -5.82 -11.30 -16.44
C GLU A 233 -7.30 -11.20 -16.82
N PRO A 234 -8.21 -10.99 -15.84
CA PRO A 234 -9.61 -10.70 -16.11
C PRO A 234 -9.77 -9.48 -17.02
N GLU A 235 -10.84 -9.43 -17.80
CA GLU A 235 -11.15 -8.32 -18.70
C GLU A 235 -11.11 -6.96 -17.98
N ARG A 236 -11.66 -6.87 -16.77
CA ARG A 236 -11.62 -5.66 -15.94
C ARG A 236 -10.19 -5.17 -15.71
N ALA A 237 -9.28 -6.05 -15.29
CA ALA A 237 -7.89 -5.68 -15.00
C ALA A 237 -7.15 -5.24 -16.27
N ARG A 238 -7.39 -5.93 -17.40
CA ARG A 238 -6.83 -5.54 -18.70
C ARG A 238 -7.32 -4.17 -19.17
N ALA A 239 -8.62 -3.92 -19.05
CA ALA A 239 -9.20 -2.63 -19.42
C ALA A 239 -8.66 -1.49 -18.55
N ASP A 240 -8.52 -1.71 -17.24
CA ASP A 240 -7.95 -0.72 -16.32
C ASP A 240 -6.46 -0.45 -16.63
N LEU A 241 -5.68 -1.50 -16.93
CA LEU A 241 -4.29 -1.34 -17.38
C LEU A 241 -4.21 -0.52 -18.67
N GLN A 242 -5.02 -0.83 -19.69
CA GLN A 242 -5.06 -0.06 -20.95
C GLN A 242 -5.40 1.42 -20.72
N ARG A 243 -6.31 1.72 -19.79
CA ARG A 243 -6.77 3.09 -19.49
C ARG A 243 -5.72 3.91 -18.74
N HIS A 244 -4.93 3.29 -17.87
CA HIS A 244 -4.05 3.99 -16.92
C HIS A 244 -2.55 3.78 -17.17
N THR A 245 -2.13 3.06 -18.20
CA THR A 245 -0.71 2.97 -18.58
C THR A 245 -0.29 4.24 -19.32
N HIS A 246 0.78 4.86 -18.86
CA HIS A 246 1.35 6.11 -19.42
C HIS A 246 2.81 5.93 -19.81
#